data_32265aed613fa5b56367a9fb8031d842
#
_entry.id   32265aed613fa5b56367a9fb8031d842
#
_cell.length_a   1.000
_cell.length_b   1.000
_cell.length_c   1.000
_cell.angle_alpha   90.00
_cell.angle_beta   90.00
_cell.angle_gamma   90.00
#
_symmetry.space_group_name_H-M   'P 1'
#
loop_
_entity.id
_entity.type
_entity.pdbx_description
1 polymer ?
#
loop_
_entity_poly.entity_id
_entity_poly.type
_entity_poly.pdbx_seq_one_letter_code
_entity_poly.pdbx_strand_id
1 'polypeptide(L)'
;SGVGGLSVLKKIHSKLPNELLVYVADSINAPYGPKNDSFILDRSITIVNFLVAKHQIKLLVIACNTATASTINKLREIYNFPIIGMEPAIKPANEASKNKKVGILATEGTINSSKFSALLDSYSGETHFFTQPCIGLVEHIERGEIDSNEVISLLHKNLIPLLEHNVDVVVLG
;
A
#
# COMPACT_ATOMS: atom_id res chain seq x y z
N SER A 1 6.89 2.43 6.15
CA SER A 1 5.77 3.26 5.73
C SER A 1 6.16 4.74 5.84
N GLY A 2 5.63 5.57 4.95
CA GLY A 2 5.76 7.03 5.02
C GLY A 2 4.51 7.68 5.66
N VAL A 3 4.19 8.92 5.28
CA VAL A 3 3.06 9.68 5.85
C VAL A 3 1.69 8.99 5.61
N GLY A 4 1.53 8.27 4.51
CA GLY A 4 0.30 7.52 4.20
C GLY A 4 -0.10 6.52 5.29
N GLY A 5 0.86 5.94 6.00
CA GLY A 5 0.60 5.03 7.11
C GLY A 5 -0.05 5.68 8.34
N LEU A 6 -0.04 7.00 8.46
CA LEU A 6 -0.70 7.72 9.56
C LEU A 6 -2.22 7.57 9.50
N SER A 7 -2.81 7.41 8.32
CA SER A 7 -4.24 7.13 8.16
C SER A 7 -4.61 5.78 8.76
N VAL A 8 -3.77 4.78 8.55
CA VAL A 8 -3.91 3.44 9.14
C VAL A 8 -3.73 3.50 10.66
N LEU A 9 -2.69 4.20 11.15
CA LEU A 9 -2.46 4.40 12.58
C LEU A 9 -3.67 5.03 13.26
N LYS A 10 -4.22 6.11 12.69
CA LYS A 10 -5.43 6.78 13.20
C LYS A 10 -6.60 5.81 13.31
N LYS A 11 -6.79 4.94 12.31
CA LYS A 11 -7.88 3.96 12.32
C LYS A 11 -7.67 2.87 13.37
N ILE A 12 -6.43 2.38 13.52
CA ILE A 12 -6.09 1.41 14.56
C ILE A 12 -6.34 2.02 15.95
N HIS A 13 -5.83 3.23 16.20
CA HIS A 13 -6.04 3.90 17.49
C HIS A 13 -7.52 4.07 17.82
N SER A 14 -8.37 4.45 16.85
CA SER A 14 -9.81 4.59 17.07
C SER A 14 -10.51 3.27 17.39
N LYS A 15 -9.98 2.14 16.93
CA LYS A 15 -10.55 0.81 17.18
C LYS A 15 -9.97 0.13 18.42
N LEU A 16 -8.75 0.46 18.78
CA LEU A 16 -7.99 -0.12 19.88
C LEU A 16 -7.40 1.01 20.77
N PRO A 17 -8.24 1.83 21.43
CA PRO A 17 -7.79 3.03 22.11
C PRO A 17 -6.90 2.76 23.33
N ASN A 18 -6.94 1.55 23.88
CA ASN A 18 -6.17 1.13 25.06
C ASN A 18 -4.83 0.48 24.71
N GLU A 19 -4.52 0.31 23.40
CA GLU A 19 -3.25 -0.26 22.98
C GLU A 19 -2.18 0.82 22.85
N LEU A 20 -0.96 0.50 23.33
CA LEU A 20 0.20 1.34 23.06
C LEU A 20 0.66 1.14 21.61
N LEU A 21 0.62 2.19 20.83
CA LEU A 21 1.01 2.17 19.44
C LEU A 21 2.36 2.86 19.24
N VAL A 22 3.27 2.19 18.54
CA VAL A 22 4.55 2.74 18.10
C VAL A 22 4.53 2.84 16.57
N TYR A 23 4.76 4.02 16.03
CA TYR A 23 4.80 4.25 14.59
C TYR A 23 6.22 4.56 14.13
N VAL A 24 6.68 3.87 13.09
CA VAL A 24 7.96 4.12 12.44
C VAL A 24 7.74 4.52 10.99
N ALA A 25 8.13 5.75 10.65
CA ALA A 25 8.23 6.23 9.27
C ALA A 25 9.69 6.09 8.79
N ASP A 26 9.92 5.33 7.72
CA ASP A 26 11.24 5.20 7.08
C ASP A 26 11.41 6.29 6.02
N SER A 27 11.27 7.56 6.44
CA SER A 27 11.17 8.72 5.54
C SER A 27 12.41 8.91 4.65
N ILE A 28 13.60 8.59 5.16
CA ILE A 28 14.87 8.69 4.39
C ILE A 28 14.87 7.74 3.19
N ASN A 29 14.21 6.58 3.32
CA ASN A 29 14.20 5.54 2.30
C ASN A 29 12.88 5.51 1.49
N ALA A 30 11.90 6.31 1.86
CA ALA A 30 10.66 6.47 1.09
C ALA A 30 10.94 7.25 -0.22
N PRO A 31 10.20 6.99 -1.31
CA PRO A 31 9.17 5.95 -1.45
C PRO A 31 9.77 4.55 -1.72
N TYR A 32 9.01 3.51 -1.39
CA TYR A 32 9.41 2.12 -1.62
C TYR A 32 9.05 1.60 -3.02
N GLY A 33 8.11 2.26 -3.72
CA GLY A 33 7.64 1.82 -5.04
C GLY A 33 8.73 1.51 -6.07
N PRO A 34 9.76 2.36 -6.24
CA PRO A 34 10.86 2.11 -7.17
C PRO A 34 12.00 1.24 -6.61
N LYS A 35 11.91 0.76 -5.36
CA LYS A 35 12.96 -0.05 -4.72
C LYS A 35 12.76 -1.54 -5.03
N ASN A 36 13.86 -2.29 -5.10
CA ASN A 36 13.79 -3.74 -5.25
C ASN A 36 13.39 -4.45 -3.95
N ASP A 37 12.88 -5.68 -4.07
CA ASP A 37 12.35 -6.46 -2.95
C ASP A 37 13.39 -6.75 -1.87
N SER A 38 14.66 -6.99 -2.25
CA SER A 38 15.72 -7.24 -1.27
C SER A 38 15.97 -6.03 -0.40
N PHE A 39 16.05 -4.83 -0.98
CA PHE A 39 16.20 -3.59 -0.21
C PHE A 39 15.04 -3.37 0.74
N ILE A 40 13.78 -3.56 0.27
CA ILE A 40 12.58 -3.38 1.09
C ILE A 40 12.57 -4.38 2.25
N LEU A 41 12.97 -5.64 1.99
CA LEU A 41 13.05 -6.68 3.01
C LEU A 41 14.10 -6.33 4.08
N ASP A 42 15.31 -5.95 3.69
CA ASP A 42 16.39 -5.57 4.61
C ASP A 42 16.00 -4.38 5.50
N ARG A 43 15.36 -3.37 4.90
CA ARG A 43 14.82 -2.22 5.65
C ARG A 43 13.73 -2.65 6.62
N SER A 44 12.82 -3.52 6.18
CA SER A 44 11.74 -4.04 7.03
C SER A 44 12.29 -4.83 8.21
N ILE A 45 13.26 -5.72 8.00
CA ILE A 45 13.93 -6.47 9.06
C ILE A 45 14.63 -5.52 10.06
N THR A 46 15.33 -4.51 9.56
CA THR A 46 16.00 -3.50 10.41
C THR A 46 14.98 -2.79 11.32
N ILE A 47 13.86 -2.36 10.79
CA ILE A 47 12.80 -1.67 11.54
C ILE A 47 12.15 -2.62 12.55
N VAL A 48 11.85 -3.85 12.15
CA VAL A 48 11.20 -4.83 13.04
C VAL A 48 12.14 -5.19 14.20
N ASN A 49 13.44 -5.42 13.94
CA ASN A 49 14.43 -5.68 14.98
C ASN A 49 14.53 -4.52 15.99
N PHE A 50 14.49 -3.28 15.50
CA PHE A 50 14.43 -2.11 16.38
C PHE A 50 13.17 -2.11 17.25
N LEU A 51 12.00 -2.37 16.67
CA LEU A 51 10.73 -2.41 17.39
C LEU A 51 10.69 -3.53 18.43
N VAL A 52 11.21 -4.70 18.11
CA VAL A 52 11.32 -5.83 19.05
C VAL A 52 12.26 -5.49 20.20
N ALA A 53 13.46 -4.99 19.88
CA ALA A 53 14.48 -4.72 20.90
C ALA A 53 14.13 -3.56 21.84
N LYS A 54 13.46 -2.52 21.35
CA LYS A 54 13.19 -1.30 22.12
C LYS A 54 11.78 -1.23 22.69
N HIS A 55 10.82 -1.88 22.06
CA HIS A 55 9.39 -1.72 22.39
C HIS A 55 8.68 -3.04 22.70
N GLN A 56 9.34 -4.18 22.58
CA GLN A 56 8.78 -5.51 22.88
C GLN A 56 7.39 -5.71 22.25
N ILE A 57 7.27 -5.39 20.97
CA ILE A 57 6.00 -5.42 20.26
C ILE A 57 5.38 -6.82 20.28
N LYS A 58 4.06 -6.90 20.43
CA LYS A 58 3.26 -8.15 20.39
C LYS A 58 2.58 -8.38 19.03
N LEU A 59 2.54 -7.37 18.16
CA LEU A 59 1.94 -7.41 16.83
C LEU A 59 2.57 -6.34 15.95
N LEU A 60 2.77 -6.64 14.68
CA LEU A 60 3.25 -5.72 13.66
C LEU A 60 2.15 -5.43 12.63
N VAL A 61 1.97 -4.16 12.26
CA VAL A 61 1.19 -3.76 11.08
C VAL A 61 2.11 -3.13 10.05
N ILE A 62 2.14 -3.69 8.85
CA ILE A 62 2.86 -3.13 7.70
C ILE A 62 1.88 -2.23 6.93
N ALA A 63 1.89 -0.94 7.24
CA ALA A 63 0.95 0.05 6.68
C ALA A 63 1.42 0.58 5.31
N CYS A 64 1.81 -0.32 4.41
CA CYS A 64 2.30 -0.02 3.07
C CYS A 64 2.01 -1.21 2.15
N ASN A 65 1.28 -0.97 1.04
CA ASN A 65 0.95 -2.04 0.08
C ASN A 65 2.21 -2.62 -0.56
N THR A 66 3.15 -1.77 -1.02
CA THR A 66 4.42 -2.20 -1.61
C THR A 66 5.23 -3.05 -0.63
N ALA A 67 5.46 -2.57 0.60
CA ALA A 67 6.23 -3.33 1.58
C ALA A 67 5.51 -4.65 1.97
N THR A 68 4.19 -4.64 2.08
CA THR A 68 3.43 -5.87 2.33
C THR A 68 3.64 -6.88 1.21
N ALA A 69 3.49 -6.45 -0.04
CA ALA A 69 3.65 -7.32 -1.21
C ALA A 69 5.04 -7.98 -1.24
N SER A 70 6.09 -7.19 -1.01
CA SER A 70 7.48 -7.64 -1.09
C SER A 70 7.95 -8.46 0.11
N THR A 71 7.39 -8.26 1.33
CA THR A 71 8.10 -8.74 2.53
C THR A 71 7.29 -9.61 3.49
N ILE A 72 5.96 -9.57 3.46
CA ILE A 72 5.14 -10.14 4.54
C ILE A 72 5.37 -11.64 4.77
N ASN A 73 5.55 -12.42 3.70
CA ASN A 73 5.77 -13.86 3.82
C ASN A 73 7.10 -14.15 4.53
N LYS A 74 8.18 -13.46 4.12
CA LYS A 74 9.50 -13.60 4.74
C LYS A 74 9.52 -13.15 6.20
N LEU A 75 8.86 -12.04 6.51
CA LEU A 75 8.76 -11.56 7.89
C LEU A 75 8.00 -12.55 8.78
N ARG A 76 6.94 -13.21 8.26
CA ARG A 76 6.20 -14.27 8.98
C ARG A 76 7.02 -15.54 9.20
N GLU A 77 8.00 -15.84 8.34
CA GLU A 77 8.95 -16.93 8.54
C GLU A 77 9.99 -16.60 9.65
N ILE A 78 10.35 -15.32 9.80
CA ILE A 78 11.41 -14.87 10.71
C ILE A 78 10.87 -14.63 12.14
N TYR A 79 9.66 -14.07 12.26
CA TYR A 79 9.13 -13.61 13.55
C TYR A 79 7.90 -14.39 13.99
N ASN A 80 7.84 -14.71 15.30
CA ASN A 80 6.79 -15.56 15.91
C ASN A 80 5.56 -14.79 16.43
N PHE A 81 5.42 -13.51 16.12
CA PHE A 81 4.24 -12.72 16.49
C PHE A 81 3.36 -12.41 15.26
N PRO A 82 2.08 -12.06 15.44
CA PRO A 82 1.19 -11.74 14.34
C PRO A 82 1.68 -10.56 13.50
N ILE A 83 1.64 -10.73 12.18
CA ILE A 83 2.00 -9.68 11.21
C ILE A 83 0.82 -9.44 10.27
N ILE A 84 0.27 -8.24 10.32
CA ILE A 84 -0.84 -7.78 9.48
C ILE A 84 -0.26 -6.90 8.36
N GLY A 85 -0.57 -7.27 7.12
CA GLY A 85 -0.23 -6.47 5.95
C GLY A 85 -1.42 -5.64 5.46
N MET A 86 -1.14 -4.71 4.55
CA MET A 86 -2.13 -3.96 3.79
C MET A 86 -2.18 -4.48 2.36
N GLU A 87 -3.38 -4.55 1.80
CA GLU A 87 -3.61 -4.89 0.40
C GLU A 87 -4.53 -3.83 -0.22
N PRO A 88 -4.41 -3.55 -1.53
CA PRO A 88 -5.37 -2.70 -2.22
C PRO A 88 -6.80 -3.19 -2.01
N ALA A 89 -7.75 -2.25 -1.94
CA ALA A 89 -9.15 -2.52 -1.60
C ALA A 89 -9.93 -3.20 -2.74
N ILE A 90 -9.43 -4.31 -3.28
CA ILE A 90 -9.99 -5.01 -4.44
C ILE A 90 -11.35 -5.61 -4.12
N LYS A 91 -11.51 -6.28 -2.98
CA LYS A 91 -12.78 -6.86 -2.58
C LYS A 91 -13.91 -5.83 -2.50
N PRO A 92 -13.81 -4.74 -1.72
CA PRO A 92 -14.86 -3.74 -1.67
C PRO A 92 -15.07 -3.02 -3.02
N ALA A 93 -14.03 -2.87 -3.85
CA ALA A 93 -14.17 -2.31 -5.19
C ALA A 93 -14.97 -3.22 -6.13
N ASN A 94 -14.71 -4.53 -6.09
CA ASN A 94 -15.49 -5.52 -6.83
C ASN A 94 -16.99 -5.50 -6.42
N GLU A 95 -17.26 -5.35 -5.13
CA GLU A 95 -18.62 -5.26 -4.60
C GLU A 95 -19.31 -3.94 -5.01
N ALA A 96 -18.58 -2.82 -5.01
CA ALA A 96 -19.11 -1.49 -5.34
C ALA A 96 -19.32 -1.25 -6.84
N SER A 97 -18.51 -1.87 -7.69
CA SER A 97 -18.57 -1.68 -9.14
C SER A 97 -19.84 -2.28 -9.73
N LYS A 98 -20.59 -1.44 -10.47
CA LYS A 98 -21.84 -1.83 -11.14
C LYS A 98 -21.59 -2.44 -12.51
N ASN A 99 -20.62 -1.90 -13.26
CA ASN A 99 -20.28 -2.37 -14.60
C ASN A 99 -19.14 -3.39 -14.62
N LYS A 100 -18.64 -3.74 -13.44
CA LYS A 100 -17.52 -4.71 -13.24
C LYS A 100 -16.24 -4.29 -13.96
N LYS A 101 -15.97 -3.00 -13.99
CA LYS A 101 -14.74 -2.39 -14.49
C LYS A 101 -14.12 -1.53 -13.41
N VAL A 102 -13.01 -1.97 -12.86
CA VAL A 102 -12.33 -1.33 -11.73
C VAL A 102 -10.95 -0.83 -12.18
N GLY A 103 -10.69 0.45 -11.97
CA GLY A 103 -9.38 1.06 -12.13
C GLY A 103 -8.55 0.93 -10.85
N ILE A 104 -7.24 0.78 -10.99
CA ILE A 104 -6.34 0.68 -9.84
C ILE A 104 -5.14 1.59 -10.08
N LEU A 105 -4.99 2.60 -9.21
CA LEU A 105 -3.82 3.45 -9.14
C LEU A 105 -2.90 2.94 -8.03
N ALA A 106 -1.70 2.47 -8.37
CA ALA A 106 -0.76 1.95 -7.39
C ALA A 106 0.69 2.20 -7.81
N THR A 107 1.65 1.90 -6.93
CA THR A 107 3.06 1.94 -7.31
C THR A 107 3.41 0.77 -8.25
N GLU A 108 4.46 0.95 -9.08
CA GLU A 108 4.96 -0.14 -9.94
C GLU A 108 5.31 -1.39 -9.12
N GLY A 109 5.95 -1.22 -7.96
CA GLY A 109 6.29 -2.35 -7.09
C GLY A 109 5.06 -3.12 -6.60
N THR A 110 3.92 -2.44 -6.36
CA THR A 110 2.67 -3.11 -6.01
C THR A 110 2.10 -3.86 -7.22
N ILE A 111 1.97 -3.17 -8.37
CA ILE A 111 1.36 -3.73 -9.59
C ILE A 111 2.13 -4.95 -10.10
N ASN A 112 3.46 -4.92 -10.07
CA ASN A 112 4.32 -5.99 -10.59
C ASN A 112 4.52 -7.14 -9.59
N SER A 113 3.93 -7.07 -8.38
CA SER A 113 4.09 -8.13 -7.39
C SER A 113 3.21 -9.35 -7.71
N SER A 114 3.75 -10.55 -7.51
CA SER A 114 3.00 -11.80 -7.65
C SER A 114 1.81 -11.89 -6.69
N LYS A 115 1.95 -11.28 -5.50
CA LYS A 115 0.87 -11.22 -4.51
C LYS A 115 -0.31 -10.39 -4.99
N PHE A 116 -0.05 -9.25 -5.65
CA PHE A 116 -1.11 -8.42 -6.23
C PHE A 116 -1.79 -9.11 -7.42
N SER A 117 -1.01 -9.76 -8.29
CA SER A 117 -1.56 -10.56 -9.40
C SER A 117 -2.51 -11.64 -8.86
N ALA A 118 -2.08 -12.44 -7.87
CA ALA A 118 -2.92 -13.47 -7.26
C ALA A 118 -4.20 -12.88 -6.61
N LEU A 119 -4.12 -11.67 -6.03
CA LEU A 119 -5.28 -10.97 -5.49
C LEU A 119 -6.28 -10.62 -6.61
N LEU A 120 -5.84 -10.07 -7.73
CA LEU A 120 -6.70 -9.76 -8.86
C LEU A 120 -7.32 -11.03 -9.46
N ASP A 121 -6.53 -12.09 -9.62
CA ASP A 121 -6.98 -13.36 -10.19
C ASP A 121 -8.14 -13.97 -9.37
N SER A 122 -8.16 -13.75 -8.05
CA SER A 122 -9.25 -14.24 -7.19
C SER A 122 -10.61 -13.59 -7.48
N TYR A 123 -10.64 -12.46 -8.23
CA TYR A 123 -11.86 -11.73 -8.60
C TYR A 123 -12.04 -11.59 -10.13
N SER A 124 -11.13 -12.11 -10.96
CA SER A 124 -11.12 -11.91 -12.41
C SER A 124 -12.27 -12.61 -13.15
N GLY A 125 -12.95 -13.55 -12.52
CA GLY A 125 -14.12 -14.22 -13.10
C GLY A 125 -15.35 -13.32 -13.26
N GLU A 126 -15.41 -12.20 -12.53
CA GLU A 126 -16.55 -11.28 -12.52
C GLU A 126 -16.17 -9.84 -12.91
N THR A 127 -14.94 -9.42 -12.66
CA THR A 127 -14.49 -8.03 -12.76
C THR A 127 -13.26 -7.88 -13.64
N HIS A 128 -13.27 -6.89 -14.50
CA HIS A 128 -12.12 -6.46 -15.29
C HIS A 128 -11.35 -5.38 -14.53
N PHE A 129 -10.07 -5.63 -14.28
CA PHE A 129 -9.18 -4.71 -13.57
C PHE A 129 -8.23 -4.02 -14.56
N PHE A 130 -8.15 -2.69 -14.46
CA PHE A 130 -7.26 -1.85 -15.25
C PHE A 130 -6.26 -1.19 -14.31
N THR A 131 -4.98 -1.52 -14.44
CA THR A 131 -3.93 -1.01 -13.55
C THR A 131 -3.17 0.14 -14.20
N GLN A 132 -2.93 1.18 -13.42
CA GLN A 132 -2.16 2.35 -13.84
C GLN A 132 -1.10 2.67 -12.80
N PRO A 133 0.21 2.59 -13.13
CA PRO A 133 1.27 3.00 -12.21
C PRO A 133 1.26 4.51 -11.99
N CYS A 134 1.26 4.92 -10.72
CA CYS A 134 1.31 6.33 -10.31
C CYS A 134 2.73 6.77 -9.97
N ILE A 135 3.57 6.93 -10.99
CA ILE A 135 4.95 7.39 -10.81
C ILE A 135 4.94 8.88 -10.42
N GLY A 136 5.69 9.24 -9.36
CA GLY A 136 5.84 10.61 -8.88
C GLY A 136 4.80 11.06 -7.85
N LEU A 137 3.63 10.40 -7.77
CA LEU A 137 2.56 10.84 -6.85
C LEU A 137 2.96 10.67 -5.37
N VAL A 138 3.62 9.57 -5.03
CA VAL A 138 4.02 9.29 -3.64
C VAL A 138 5.06 10.31 -3.15
N GLU A 139 5.96 10.74 -4.02
CA GLU A 139 6.98 11.76 -3.72
C GLU A 139 6.34 13.10 -3.32
N HIS A 140 5.31 13.53 -4.03
CA HIS A 140 4.55 14.73 -3.70
C HIS A 140 3.82 14.58 -2.35
N ILE A 141 3.16 13.44 -2.14
CA ILE A 141 2.46 13.15 -0.89
C ILE A 141 3.42 13.15 0.31
N GLU A 142 4.60 12.54 0.19
CA GLU A 142 5.61 12.51 1.27
C GLU A 142 6.18 13.91 1.58
N ARG A 143 6.17 14.84 0.61
CA ARG A 143 6.52 16.25 0.83
C ARG A 143 5.37 17.11 1.33
N GLY A 144 4.15 16.57 1.42
CA GLY A 144 2.95 17.31 1.81
C GLY A 144 2.38 18.21 0.70
N GLU A 145 2.80 18.02 -0.54
CA GLU A 145 2.36 18.79 -1.71
C GLU A 145 1.10 18.16 -2.31
N ILE A 146 -0.03 18.23 -1.60
CA ILE A 146 -1.27 17.54 -1.99
C ILE A 146 -2.20 18.38 -2.87
N ASP A 147 -2.03 19.71 -2.89
CA ASP A 147 -2.93 20.67 -3.57
C ASP A 147 -2.23 21.39 -4.74
N SER A 148 -1.02 20.98 -5.11
CA SER A 148 -0.27 21.66 -6.16
C SER A 148 -0.82 21.36 -7.56
N ASN A 149 -0.61 22.28 -8.52
CA ASN A 149 -1.01 22.07 -9.92
C ASN A 149 -0.31 20.85 -10.52
N GLU A 150 0.91 20.56 -10.09
CA GLU A 150 1.69 19.38 -10.49
C GLU A 150 0.99 18.09 -10.07
N VAL A 151 0.50 18.01 -8.83
CA VAL A 151 -0.25 16.85 -8.35
C VAL A 151 -1.57 16.69 -9.09
N ILE A 152 -2.30 17.78 -9.31
CA ILE A 152 -3.54 17.75 -10.08
C ILE A 152 -3.29 17.25 -11.51
N SER A 153 -2.26 17.77 -12.17
CA SER A 153 -1.87 17.35 -13.53
C SER A 153 -1.47 15.87 -13.56
N LEU A 154 -0.71 15.42 -12.54
CA LEU A 154 -0.29 14.04 -12.41
C LEU A 154 -1.48 13.09 -12.20
N LEU A 155 -2.44 13.47 -11.36
CA LEU A 155 -3.68 12.72 -11.16
C LEU A 155 -4.49 12.63 -12.45
N HIS A 156 -4.68 13.73 -13.17
CA HIS A 156 -5.36 13.72 -14.46
C HIS A 156 -4.68 12.78 -15.46
N LYS A 157 -3.36 12.88 -15.59
CA LYS A 157 -2.57 12.01 -16.49
C LYS A 157 -2.77 10.52 -16.18
N ASN A 158 -2.83 10.16 -14.90
CA ASN A 158 -2.97 8.77 -14.49
C ASN A 158 -4.44 8.28 -14.51
N LEU A 159 -5.42 9.18 -14.39
CA LEU A 159 -6.84 8.81 -14.43
C LEU A 159 -7.37 8.66 -15.87
N ILE A 160 -6.89 9.45 -16.83
CA ILE A 160 -7.37 9.42 -18.21
C ILE A 160 -7.38 7.99 -18.80
N PRO A 161 -6.29 7.21 -18.74
CA PRO A 161 -6.29 5.85 -19.29
C PRO A 161 -7.34 4.94 -18.66
N LEU A 162 -7.61 5.10 -17.37
CA LEU A 162 -8.65 4.33 -16.69
C LEU A 162 -10.06 4.73 -17.13
N LEU A 163 -10.30 6.04 -17.30
CA LEU A 163 -11.60 6.55 -17.75
C LEU A 163 -11.94 6.10 -19.16
N GLU A 164 -10.96 5.94 -20.06
CA GLU A 164 -11.13 5.40 -21.40
C GLU A 164 -11.68 3.96 -21.40
N HIS A 165 -11.44 3.21 -20.33
CA HIS A 165 -11.99 1.87 -20.11
C HIS A 165 -13.39 1.89 -19.48
N ASN A 166 -13.97 3.07 -19.21
CA ASN A 166 -15.25 3.24 -18.54
C ASN A 166 -15.31 2.58 -17.17
N VAL A 167 -14.24 2.70 -16.38
CA VAL A 167 -14.23 2.24 -14.98
C VAL A 167 -15.23 3.08 -14.16
N ASP A 168 -15.98 2.45 -13.28
CA ASP A 168 -16.92 3.12 -12.37
C ASP A 168 -16.44 3.16 -10.91
N VAL A 169 -15.35 2.48 -10.61
CA VAL A 169 -14.66 2.50 -9.31
C VAL A 169 -13.16 2.61 -9.54
N VAL A 170 -12.50 3.42 -8.73
CA VAL A 170 -11.03 3.51 -8.71
C VAL A 170 -10.51 3.16 -7.32
N VAL A 171 -9.55 2.26 -7.26
CA VAL A 171 -8.81 1.86 -6.04
C VAL A 171 -7.49 2.61 -5.99
N LEU A 172 -7.16 3.15 -4.82
CA LEU A 172 -5.82 3.66 -4.50
C LEU A 172 -5.04 2.58 -3.75
N GLY A 173 -3.89 2.16 -4.31
CA GLY A 173 -3.06 1.08 -3.82
C GLY A 173 -1.68 1.47 -3.29
#